data_298f509331a38d581dac790c39f754e0
#
_entry.id   298f509331a38d581dac790c39f754e0
#
_cell.length_a   1.000
_cell.length_b   1.000
_cell.length_c   1.000
_cell.angle_alpha   90.00
_cell.angle_beta   90.00
_cell.angle_gamma   90.00
#
_symmetry.space_group_name_H-M   'P 1'
#
loop_
_entity.id
_entity.type
_entity.pdbx_description
1 polymer ?
#
loop_
_entity_poly.entity_id
_entity_poly.type
_entity_poly.pdbx_seq_one_letter_code
_entity_poly.pdbx_strand_id
1 'polypeptide(L)'
;MKLLTNLKKNRSYVVILLLTVLYALLLSANPVGDAYSNAFASQSGEDMFSPHHLLYAFYGNIILKLFGFLPFEPMTLLQLANAVVAGGCLLLIRRMLKRIHHEESFLCASVLFCGASFGFMRFATDNECYIVPLFFCLLSIYYLQVFLVRNSMSWLLK
;
A
#
# COMPACT_ATOMS: atom_id res chain seq x y z
N MET A 1 3.01 14.99 29.50
CA MET A 1 4.37 15.10 28.97
C MET A 1 4.81 13.83 28.19
N LYS A 2 4.67 12.60 28.72
CA LYS A 2 5.02 11.34 28.01
C LYS A 2 4.29 11.11 26.68
N LEU A 3 3.02 11.52 26.54
CA LEU A 3 2.25 11.35 25.30
C LEU A 3 2.81 12.21 24.15
N LEU A 4 3.16 13.46 24.43
CA LEU A 4 3.73 14.38 23.44
C LEU A 4 5.13 13.96 22.98
N THR A 5 5.94 13.39 23.86
CA THR A 5 7.25 12.85 23.50
C THR A 5 7.14 11.59 22.64
N ASN A 6 6.16 10.73 22.90
CA ASN A 6 5.88 9.56 22.09
C ASN A 6 5.35 9.93 20.68
N LEU A 7 4.49 10.95 20.59
CA LEU A 7 4.01 11.46 19.30
C LEU A 7 5.16 12.06 18.46
N LYS A 8 6.10 12.79 19.09
CA LYS A 8 7.29 13.31 18.40
C LYS A 8 8.18 12.20 17.83
N LYS A 9 8.28 11.07 18.52
CA LYS A 9 9.10 9.91 18.10
C LYS A 9 8.44 9.06 17.00
N ASN A 10 7.12 9.20 16.81
CA ASN A 10 6.32 8.36 15.91
C ASN A 10 5.54 9.18 14.86
N ARG A 11 5.97 10.41 14.57
CA ARG A 11 5.26 11.31 13.65
C ARG A 11 5.02 10.71 12.28
N SER A 12 5.99 10.00 11.72
CA SER A 12 5.86 9.37 10.41
C SER A 12 4.76 8.30 10.37
N TYR A 13 4.50 7.57 11.46
CA TYR A 13 3.37 6.65 11.53
C TYR A 13 2.02 7.39 11.54
N VAL A 14 1.96 8.54 12.22
CA VAL A 14 0.75 9.38 12.20
C VAL A 14 0.51 9.91 10.79
N VAL A 15 1.55 10.35 10.09
CA VAL A 15 1.43 10.78 8.68
C VAL A 15 0.92 9.65 7.80
N ILE A 16 1.44 8.42 7.94
CA ILE A 16 0.97 7.25 7.18
C ILE A 16 -0.50 6.98 7.45
N LEU A 17 -0.91 6.99 8.73
CA LEU A 17 -2.31 6.78 9.10
C LEU A 17 -3.22 7.85 8.48
N LEU A 18 -2.82 9.12 8.60
CA LEU A 18 -3.59 10.24 8.03
C LEU A 18 -3.71 10.14 6.51
N LEU A 19 -2.63 9.80 5.80
CA LEU A 19 -2.66 9.57 4.35
C LEU A 19 -3.57 8.40 3.99
N THR A 20 -3.49 7.28 4.73
CA THR A 20 -4.35 6.10 4.47
C THR A 20 -5.83 6.45 4.67
N VAL A 21 -6.15 7.18 5.73
CA VAL A 21 -7.52 7.66 5.97
C VAL A 21 -7.95 8.63 4.87
N LEU A 22 -7.06 9.54 4.45
CA LEU A 22 -7.33 10.48 3.37
C LEU A 22 -7.64 9.75 2.05
N TYR A 23 -6.87 8.71 1.69
CA TYR A 23 -7.15 7.89 0.51
C TYR A 23 -8.52 7.22 0.60
N ALA A 24 -8.87 6.67 1.76
CA ALA A 24 -10.17 6.05 1.97
C ALA A 24 -11.35 7.04 1.92
N LEU A 25 -11.11 8.32 2.22
CA LEU A 25 -12.12 9.39 2.13
C LEU A 25 -12.21 10.02 0.73
N LEU A 26 -11.13 9.99 -0.04
CA LEU A 26 -11.01 10.60 -1.37
C LEU A 26 -11.03 9.56 -2.49
N LEU A 27 -11.86 8.53 -2.37
CA LEU A 27 -12.01 7.51 -3.42
C LEU A 27 -12.40 8.17 -4.75
N SER A 28 -11.85 7.64 -5.85
CA SER A 28 -12.10 8.17 -7.19
C SER A 28 -13.57 8.07 -7.56
N ALA A 29 -14.21 9.23 -7.80
CA ALA A 29 -15.58 9.29 -8.29
C ALA A 29 -15.67 8.98 -9.81
N ASN A 30 -14.55 9.09 -10.54
CA ASN A 30 -14.43 8.78 -11.95
C ASN A 30 -13.33 7.73 -12.17
N PRO A 31 -13.60 6.46 -11.86
CA PRO A 31 -12.67 5.37 -12.11
C PRO A 31 -12.34 5.24 -13.60
N VAL A 32 -11.14 4.76 -13.90
CA VAL A 32 -10.74 4.46 -15.28
C VAL A 32 -11.49 3.22 -15.81
N GLY A 33 -11.52 3.05 -17.15
CA GLY A 33 -12.20 1.91 -17.78
C GLY A 33 -11.77 0.55 -17.22
N ASP A 34 -10.46 0.37 -16.98
CA ASP A 34 -9.92 -0.86 -16.41
C ASP A 34 -10.39 -1.15 -14.99
N ALA A 35 -10.73 -0.10 -14.21
CA ALA A 35 -11.25 -0.26 -12.86
C ALA A 35 -12.61 -0.99 -12.86
N TYR A 36 -13.46 -0.71 -13.85
CA TYR A 36 -14.75 -1.37 -13.99
C TYR A 36 -14.60 -2.83 -14.42
N SER A 37 -13.74 -3.11 -15.40
CA SER A 37 -13.45 -4.49 -15.84
C SER A 37 -12.81 -5.31 -14.73
N ASN A 38 -11.89 -4.74 -13.95
CA ASN A 38 -11.30 -5.38 -12.78
C ASN A 38 -12.36 -5.70 -11.69
N ALA A 39 -13.28 -4.77 -11.43
CA ALA A 39 -14.35 -4.99 -10.45
C ALA A 39 -15.30 -6.11 -10.93
N PHE A 40 -15.68 -6.11 -12.21
CA PHE A 40 -16.51 -7.13 -12.80
C PHE A 40 -15.85 -8.51 -12.74
N ALA A 41 -14.60 -8.64 -13.19
CA ALA A 41 -13.84 -9.89 -13.15
C ALA A 41 -13.66 -10.41 -11.70
N SER A 42 -13.42 -9.50 -10.74
CA SER A 42 -13.34 -9.85 -9.31
C SER A 42 -14.65 -10.37 -8.75
N GLN A 43 -15.78 -9.84 -9.20
CA GLN A 43 -17.12 -10.22 -8.74
C GLN A 43 -17.63 -11.49 -9.41
N SER A 44 -17.50 -11.60 -10.74
CA SER A 44 -17.98 -12.76 -11.51
C SER A 44 -17.12 -14.01 -11.29
N GLY A 45 -15.82 -13.81 -11.02
CA GLY A 45 -14.83 -14.88 -11.01
C GLY A 45 -14.41 -15.33 -12.42
N GLU A 46 -14.88 -14.63 -13.46
CA GLU A 46 -14.46 -14.84 -14.85
C GLU A 46 -13.20 -14.04 -15.14
N ASP A 47 -12.35 -14.53 -16.02
CA ASP A 47 -11.09 -13.88 -16.46
C ASP A 47 -10.17 -13.45 -15.30
N MET A 48 -10.17 -14.20 -14.19
CA MET A 48 -9.34 -13.89 -13.01
C MET A 48 -7.84 -13.81 -13.29
N PHE A 49 -7.37 -14.38 -14.40
CA PHE A 49 -5.97 -14.44 -14.78
C PHE A 49 -5.74 -13.78 -16.15
N SER A 50 -6.25 -12.56 -16.32
CA SER A 50 -6.01 -11.78 -17.52
C SER A 50 -4.51 -11.49 -17.71
N PRO A 51 -3.95 -11.61 -18.92
CA PRO A 51 -2.50 -11.45 -19.18
C PRO A 51 -1.90 -10.13 -18.68
N HIS A 52 -2.67 -9.05 -18.68
CA HIS A 52 -2.20 -7.72 -18.24
C HIS A 52 -2.35 -7.49 -16.74
N HIS A 53 -3.20 -8.27 -16.05
CA HIS A 53 -3.56 -8.05 -14.62
C HIS A 53 -3.61 -9.38 -13.85
N LEU A 54 -2.61 -10.22 -14.05
CA LEU A 54 -2.58 -11.67 -13.78
C LEU A 54 -3.17 -12.11 -12.43
N LEU A 55 -3.01 -11.32 -11.37
CA LEU A 55 -3.46 -11.68 -10.03
C LEU A 55 -4.43 -10.66 -9.42
N TYR A 56 -4.72 -9.57 -10.12
CA TYR A 56 -5.49 -8.49 -9.51
C TYR A 56 -6.96 -8.87 -9.31
N ALA A 57 -7.59 -9.47 -10.32
CA ALA A 57 -8.96 -9.96 -10.19
C ALA A 57 -9.09 -11.07 -9.14
N PHE A 58 -8.08 -11.95 -9.03
CA PHE A 58 -8.00 -12.95 -7.97
C PHE A 58 -7.90 -12.30 -6.57
N TYR A 59 -7.03 -11.30 -6.40
CA TYR A 59 -6.96 -10.50 -5.18
C TYR A 59 -8.31 -9.85 -4.86
N GLY A 60 -8.93 -9.21 -5.85
CA GLY A 60 -10.24 -8.58 -5.69
C GLY A 60 -11.34 -9.58 -5.29
N ASN A 61 -11.35 -10.76 -5.90
CA ASN A 61 -12.29 -11.83 -5.52
C ASN A 61 -12.14 -12.27 -4.06
N ILE A 62 -10.89 -12.38 -3.57
CA ILE A 62 -10.64 -12.67 -2.14
C ILE A 62 -11.19 -11.55 -1.26
N ILE A 63 -10.92 -10.28 -1.60
CA ILE A 63 -11.42 -9.13 -0.83
C ILE A 63 -12.94 -9.14 -0.79
N LEU A 64 -13.61 -9.35 -1.93
CA LEU A 64 -15.07 -9.38 -2.00
C LEU A 64 -15.67 -10.56 -1.22
N LYS A 65 -15.03 -11.73 -1.20
CA LYS A 65 -15.48 -12.87 -0.39
C LYS A 65 -15.31 -12.63 1.12
N LEU A 66 -14.24 -11.94 1.53
CA LEU A 66 -13.96 -11.66 2.94
C LEU A 66 -14.80 -10.52 3.50
N PHE A 67 -15.05 -9.49 2.69
CA PHE A 67 -15.64 -8.23 3.14
C PHE A 67 -16.96 -7.87 2.44
N GLY A 68 -17.45 -8.71 1.51
CA GLY A 68 -18.70 -8.47 0.76
C GLY A 68 -19.97 -8.45 1.62
N PHE A 69 -19.89 -8.78 2.92
CA PHE A 69 -20.96 -8.60 3.89
C PHE A 69 -21.14 -7.13 4.33
N LEU A 70 -20.16 -6.27 4.04
CA LEU A 70 -20.26 -4.84 4.33
C LEU A 70 -21.20 -4.15 3.33
N PRO A 71 -21.89 -3.07 3.74
CA PRO A 71 -22.88 -2.38 2.90
C PRO A 71 -22.21 -1.44 1.88
N PHE A 72 -21.21 -1.93 1.16
CA PHE A 72 -20.49 -1.20 0.12
C PHE A 72 -20.61 -1.92 -1.23
N GLU A 73 -20.62 -1.14 -2.29
CA GLU A 73 -20.50 -1.70 -3.64
C GLU A 73 -19.14 -2.36 -3.87
N PRO A 74 -19.04 -3.39 -4.73
CA PRO A 74 -17.78 -4.08 -5.02
C PRO A 74 -16.65 -3.13 -5.41
N MET A 75 -16.92 -2.14 -6.26
CA MET A 75 -15.95 -1.10 -6.66
C MET A 75 -15.38 -0.37 -5.43
N THR A 76 -16.25 0.12 -4.55
CA THR A 76 -15.86 0.85 -3.33
C THR A 76 -15.03 -0.02 -2.40
N LEU A 77 -15.36 -1.29 -2.23
CA LEU A 77 -14.58 -2.23 -1.42
C LEU A 77 -13.17 -2.43 -1.97
N LEU A 78 -13.03 -2.54 -3.28
CA LEU A 78 -11.73 -2.70 -3.93
C LEU A 78 -10.89 -1.43 -3.83
N GLN A 79 -11.49 -0.25 -4.00
CA GLN A 79 -10.82 1.04 -3.78
C GLN A 79 -10.35 1.19 -2.32
N LEU A 80 -11.19 0.84 -1.34
CA LEU A 80 -10.82 0.84 0.08
C LEU A 80 -9.67 -0.13 0.37
N ALA A 81 -9.69 -1.32 -0.23
CA ALA A 81 -8.60 -2.28 -0.10
C ALA A 81 -7.30 -1.72 -0.69
N ASN A 82 -7.34 -1.05 -1.84
CA ASN A 82 -6.18 -0.38 -2.42
C ASN A 82 -5.65 0.74 -1.53
N ALA A 83 -6.52 1.53 -0.88
CA ALA A 83 -6.11 2.55 0.10
C ALA A 83 -5.34 1.95 1.29
N VAL A 84 -5.80 0.80 1.80
CA VAL A 84 -5.11 0.08 2.88
C VAL A 84 -3.76 -0.47 2.42
N VAL A 85 -3.70 -1.06 1.22
CA VAL A 85 -2.43 -1.56 0.63
C VAL A 85 -1.44 -0.42 0.41
N ALA A 86 -1.91 0.76 -0.03
CA ALA A 86 -1.09 1.96 -0.16
C ALA A 86 -0.48 2.39 1.18
N GLY A 87 -1.27 2.36 2.26
CA GLY A 87 -0.74 2.55 3.62
C GLY A 87 0.37 1.55 3.98
N GLY A 88 0.19 0.28 3.59
CA GLY A 88 1.20 -0.77 3.71
C GLY A 88 2.48 -0.45 2.93
N CYS A 89 2.37 0.07 1.70
CA CYS A 89 3.51 0.54 0.90
C CYS A 89 4.30 1.63 1.63
N LEU A 90 3.60 2.65 2.18
CA LEU A 90 4.23 3.74 2.93
C LEU A 90 4.92 3.23 4.20
N LEU A 91 4.34 2.24 4.89
CA LEU A 91 4.99 1.59 6.03
C LEU A 91 6.29 0.86 5.64
N LEU A 92 6.31 0.18 4.49
CA LEU A 92 7.51 -0.48 3.98
C LEU A 92 8.58 0.54 3.59
N ILE A 93 8.22 1.59 2.85
CA ILE A 93 9.11 2.70 2.49
C ILE A 93 9.73 3.29 3.76
N ARG A 94 8.92 3.65 4.75
CA ARG A 94 9.43 4.15 6.03
C ARG A 94 10.40 3.19 6.70
N ARG A 95 10.08 1.89 6.76
CA ARG A 95 10.96 0.87 7.39
C ARG A 95 12.28 0.73 6.66
N MET A 96 12.27 0.80 5.33
CA MET A 96 13.47 0.75 4.51
C MET A 96 14.35 1.98 4.73
N LEU A 97 13.75 3.18 4.70
CA LEU A 97 14.45 4.45 4.93
C LEU A 97 15.02 4.55 6.33
N LYS A 98 14.30 4.05 7.35
CA LYS A 98 14.79 4.06 8.74
C LYS A 98 16.09 3.27 8.95
N ARG A 99 16.45 2.36 8.06
CA ARG A 99 17.72 1.62 8.11
C ARG A 99 18.89 2.45 7.63
N ILE A 100 18.61 3.49 6.83
CA ILE A 100 19.62 4.37 6.23
C ILE A 100 19.71 5.67 7.06
N HIS A 101 18.57 6.18 7.50
CA HIS A 101 18.49 7.46 8.19
C HIS A 101 17.48 7.41 9.34
N HIS A 102 17.91 7.78 10.55
CA HIS A 102 17.11 7.61 11.76
C HIS A 102 16.30 8.83 12.16
N GLU A 103 16.50 9.98 11.50
CA GLU A 103 15.81 11.22 11.83
C GLU A 103 14.34 11.16 11.44
N GLU A 104 13.46 11.39 12.41
CA GLU A 104 12.01 11.27 12.21
C GLU A 104 11.45 12.34 11.26
N SER A 105 12.09 13.54 11.21
CA SER A 105 11.70 14.61 10.27
C SER A 105 11.93 14.19 8.82
N PHE A 106 13.06 13.57 8.54
CA PHE A 106 13.36 13.01 7.21
C PHE A 106 12.37 11.91 6.82
N LEU A 107 12.06 10.99 7.75
CA LEU A 107 11.09 9.93 7.51
C LEU A 107 9.69 10.48 7.22
N CYS A 108 9.25 11.50 7.98
CA CYS A 108 7.99 12.19 7.73
C CYS A 108 7.94 12.83 6.36
N ALA A 109 8.98 13.60 6.00
CA ALA A 109 9.06 14.29 4.72
C ALA A 109 9.05 13.30 3.55
N SER A 110 9.82 12.20 3.66
CA SER A 110 9.89 11.16 2.62
C SER A 110 8.56 10.45 2.43
N VAL A 111 7.90 10.06 3.53
CA VAL A 111 6.58 9.42 3.48
C VAL A 111 5.53 10.36 2.88
N LEU A 112 5.54 11.64 3.30
CA LEU A 112 4.62 12.64 2.79
C LEU A 112 4.87 12.89 1.28
N PHE A 113 6.11 13.03 0.86
CA PHE A 113 6.48 13.23 -0.53
C PHE A 113 6.02 12.05 -1.41
N CYS A 114 6.30 10.81 -0.99
CA CYS A 114 5.85 9.63 -1.73
C CYS A 114 4.32 9.53 -1.75
N GLY A 115 3.68 9.64 -0.59
CA GLY A 115 2.24 9.45 -0.45
C GLY A 115 1.40 10.57 -1.07
N ALA A 116 1.90 11.82 -1.09
CA ALA A 116 1.21 12.94 -1.73
C ALA A 116 1.55 13.06 -3.22
N SER A 117 2.41 12.22 -3.80
CA SER A 117 2.68 12.23 -5.23
C SER A 117 1.43 11.82 -6.01
N PHE A 118 1.18 12.48 -7.16
CA PHE A 118 -0.04 12.26 -7.95
C PHE A 118 -0.24 10.79 -8.33
N GLY A 119 0.79 10.12 -8.83
CA GLY A 119 0.70 8.71 -9.24
C GLY A 119 0.35 7.79 -8.07
N PHE A 120 0.99 8.00 -6.91
CA PHE A 120 0.71 7.20 -5.72
C PHE A 120 -0.71 7.41 -5.21
N MET A 121 -1.17 8.68 -5.10
CA MET A 121 -2.53 9.01 -4.70
C MET A 121 -3.55 8.39 -5.67
N ARG A 122 -3.32 8.51 -6.99
CA ARG A 122 -4.20 7.96 -8.02
C ARG A 122 -4.39 6.44 -7.82
N PHE A 123 -3.30 5.70 -7.67
CA PHE A 123 -3.36 4.25 -7.48
C PHE A 123 -3.88 3.82 -6.10
N ALA A 124 -3.78 4.70 -5.10
CA ALA A 124 -4.31 4.45 -3.76
C ALA A 124 -5.81 4.67 -3.66
N THR A 125 -6.40 5.54 -4.49
CA THR A 125 -7.81 5.97 -4.41
C THR A 125 -8.70 5.35 -5.48
N ASP A 126 -8.12 4.70 -6.48
CA ASP A 126 -8.86 4.05 -7.56
C ASP A 126 -8.74 2.51 -7.50
N ASN A 127 -9.58 1.83 -8.25
CA ASN A 127 -9.54 0.37 -8.43
C ASN A 127 -8.53 -0.01 -9.53
N GLU A 128 -7.27 0.42 -9.33
CA GLU A 128 -6.16 0.18 -10.24
C GLU A 128 -5.27 -0.96 -9.76
N CYS A 129 -4.76 -1.75 -10.68
CA CYS A 129 -3.97 -2.93 -10.35
C CYS A 129 -2.56 -2.63 -9.83
N TYR A 130 -2.07 -1.38 -9.91
CA TYR A 130 -0.65 -1.07 -9.70
C TYR A 130 -0.20 -1.03 -8.24
N ILE A 131 -1.09 -0.68 -7.30
CA ILE A 131 -0.69 -0.52 -5.88
C ILE A 131 -0.36 -1.87 -5.22
N VAL A 132 -1.05 -2.94 -5.63
CA VAL A 132 -0.84 -4.29 -5.08
C VAL A 132 0.51 -4.87 -5.51
N PRO A 133 0.89 -4.89 -6.80
CA PRO A 133 2.24 -5.27 -7.22
C PRO A 133 3.34 -4.41 -6.57
N LEU A 134 3.12 -3.09 -6.45
CA LEU A 134 4.06 -2.20 -5.78
C LEU A 134 4.32 -2.64 -4.33
N PHE A 135 3.26 -3.03 -3.60
CA PHE A 135 3.40 -3.56 -2.24
C PHE A 135 4.32 -4.79 -2.19
N PHE A 136 4.12 -5.76 -3.08
CA PHE A 136 4.95 -6.97 -3.12
C PHE A 136 6.39 -6.69 -3.57
N CYS A 137 6.58 -5.76 -4.52
CA CYS A 137 7.92 -5.29 -4.89
C CYS A 137 8.66 -4.67 -3.70
N LEU A 138 8.01 -3.74 -2.99
CA LEU A 138 8.57 -3.12 -1.79
C LEU A 138 8.85 -4.14 -0.68
N LEU A 139 7.95 -5.11 -0.49
CA LEU A 139 8.13 -6.19 0.47
C LEU A 139 9.35 -7.05 0.13
N SER A 140 9.54 -7.38 -1.14
CA SER A 140 10.70 -8.14 -1.61
C SER A 140 12.01 -7.37 -1.39
N ILE A 141 12.04 -6.07 -1.72
CA ILE A 141 13.20 -5.20 -1.47
C ILE A 141 13.47 -5.08 0.02
N TYR A 142 12.43 -4.93 0.85
CA TYR A 142 12.59 -4.87 2.30
C TYR A 142 13.23 -6.15 2.86
N TYR A 143 12.77 -7.33 2.43
CA TYR A 143 13.37 -8.60 2.87
C TYR A 143 14.78 -8.80 2.33
N LEU A 144 15.06 -8.36 1.10
CA LEU A 144 16.43 -8.34 0.57
C LEU A 144 17.35 -7.48 1.44
N GLN A 145 16.93 -6.27 1.81
CA GLN A 145 17.70 -5.43 2.75
C GLN A 145 17.93 -6.15 4.10
N VAL A 146 16.90 -6.81 4.65
CA VAL A 146 17.03 -7.57 5.91
C VAL A 146 18.08 -8.67 5.77
N PHE A 147 18.00 -9.41 4.66
CA PHE A 147 18.91 -10.51 4.37
C PHE A 147 20.36 -10.03 4.25
N LEU A 148 20.60 -8.99 3.44
CA LEU A 148 21.94 -8.43 3.23
C LEU A 148 22.56 -7.93 4.53
N VAL A 149 21.81 -7.23 5.38
CA VAL A 149 22.33 -6.75 6.67
C VAL A 149 22.62 -7.90 7.62
N ARG A 150 21.81 -8.94 7.67
CA ARG A 150 22.03 -10.09 8.56
C ARG A 150 23.18 -10.99 8.12
N ASN A 151 23.34 -11.21 6.82
CA ASN A 151 24.34 -12.12 6.28
C ASN A 151 25.68 -11.48 5.98
N SER A 152 25.76 -10.17 5.77
CA SER A 152 27.04 -9.47 5.56
C SER A 152 28.01 -9.64 6.73
N MET A 153 27.50 -9.81 7.95
CA MET A 153 28.34 -10.05 9.14
C MET A 153 28.82 -11.49 9.30
N SER A 154 28.06 -12.47 8.80
CA SER A 154 28.41 -13.90 8.99
C SER A 154 29.30 -14.46 7.90
N TRP A 155 29.31 -13.87 6.69
CA TRP A 155 30.15 -14.32 5.58
C TRP A 155 31.52 -13.62 5.53
N LEU A 156 31.63 -12.41 6.11
CA LEU A 156 32.91 -11.71 6.23
C LEU A 156 33.78 -12.20 7.40
N LEU A 157 33.22 -13.01 8.30
CA LEU A 157 33.91 -13.58 9.46
C LEU A 157 34.25 -15.09 9.30
N LYS A 158 33.97 -15.66 8.14
CA LYS A 158 34.39 -17.03 7.75
C LYS A 158 35.38 -16.99 6.61
#